data_d9f1588a1636fb3cfd6d408dd5f2f3d0
#
_entry.id   d9f1588a1636fb3cfd6d408dd5f2f3d0
#
_cell.length_a   1.000
_cell.length_b   1.000
_cell.length_c   1.000
_cell.angle_alpha   90.00
_cell.angle_beta   90.00
_cell.angle_gamma   90.00
#
_symmetry.space_group_name_H-M   'P 1'
#
loop_
_entity.id
_entity.type
_entity.pdbx_description
1 polymer ?
#
loop_
_entity_poly.entity_id
_entity_poly.type
_entity_poly.pdbx_seq_one_letter_code
_entity_poly.pdbx_strand_id
1 'polypeptide(L)'
;MHASRSWRVLFQAAFLLLFVTISARAQDSEIRIGAVLPLTGKESKIGGAFKAATELAVKEVNDAGGVDVHGRKMKIDLRLLDDTSDAAKSAQLVEQLIVQQKVHAVIGGYGSQLVQAQSVVPERYGIPFISGGAGASAIYGRSKWVFGTLSPVENLAQTQMEFLTDLVKTGKLKAPLKISLLRENTEHGKDFEKGVSDFVRAHPKQYSIVLDESFELYAPDFKPLLGRVEAARGDIFMCDAHLEDYIAMHRTYTQMGLYHQMVTYGARGADEAGRKGLGAATDYIFASGWWSELLPYPQVKAFSAKWKAATGNAPQWYHACAYETVRALVTALHKAGSLEPEAIRNALASIELKDSILPGGVLKFSKTGEAMLPFVVTQNKPEGKLDLVWPKADRTGDPVAPIPR
;
A
#
# COMPACT_ATOMS: atom_id res chain seq x y z
N MET A 1 59.66 -4.76 66.37
CA MET A 1 58.18 -4.74 66.36
C MET A 1 57.68 -3.68 65.34
N HIS A 2 57.62 -4.02 64.08
CA HIS A 2 56.91 -3.22 63.02
C HIS A 2 56.85 -4.06 61.74
N ALA A 3 55.90 -5.00 61.67
CA ALA A 3 55.59 -5.66 60.44
C ALA A 3 54.18 -6.27 60.53
N SER A 4 53.16 -5.45 60.41
CA SER A 4 51.77 -5.97 60.27
C SER A 4 50.74 -4.96 59.74
N ARG A 5 51.15 -3.92 58.99
CA ARG A 5 50.14 -2.95 58.41
C ARG A 5 50.00 -2.95 56.91
N SER A 6 50.85 -3.62 56.17
CA SER A 6 50.89 -3.55 54.67
C SER A 6 50.04 -4.60 53.95
N TRP A 7 49.53 -5.60 54.62
CA TRP A 7 48.78 -6.69 53.98
C TRP A 7 47.26 -6.49 53.95
N ARG A 8 46.71 -5.57 54.74
CA ARG A 8 45.27 -5.26 54.75
C ARG A 8 44.81 -4.32 53.64
N VAL A 9 45.70 -3.53 53.07
CA VAL A 9 45.38 -2.57 52.03
C VAL A 9 45.36 -3.23 50.65
N LEU A 10 46.13 -4.32 50.44
CA LEU A 10 46.16 -5.02 49.14
C LEU A 10 44.98 -5.97 48.92
N PHE A 11 44.28 -6.42 49.98
CA PHE A 11 43.09 -7.27 49.85
C PHE A 11 41.80 -6.49 49.62
N GLN A 12 41.74 -5.22 49.98
CA GLN A 12 40.57 -4.36 49.72
C GLN A 12 40.58 -3.76 48.30
N ALA A 13 41.74 -3.62 47.65
CA ALA A 13 41.84 -3.17 46.27
C ALA A 13 41.51 -4.26 45.24
N ALA A 14 41.68 -5.55 45.59
CA ALA A 14 41.35 -6.65 44.68
C ALA A 14 39.87 -7.02 44.66
N PHE A 15 39.07 -6.56 45.63
CA PHE A 15 37.61 -6.85 45.68
C PHE A 15 36.76 -5.76 45.06
N LEU A 16 37.34 -4.59 44.72
CA LEU A 16 36.63 -3.49 44.05
C LEU A 16 36.72 -3.53 42.52
N LEU A 17 37.44 -4.48 41.93
CA LEU A 17 37.64 -4.60 40.48
C LEU A 17 36.81 -5.70 39.81
N LEU A 18 35.90 -6.38 40.53
CA LEU A 18 35.10 -7.48 40.01
C LEU A 18 33.60 -7.19 39.95
N PHE A 19 33.17 -5.93 40.04
CA PHE A 19 31.82 -5.50 39.71
C PHE A 19 31.80 -4.58 38.48
N VAL A 20 32.55 -4.94 37.45
CA VAL A 20 32.09 -4.61 36.08
C VAL A 20 30.91 -5.55 35.86
N THR A 21 29.74 -5.14 36.29
CA THR A 21 28.51 -5.71 35.84
C THR A 21 28.50 -5.54 34.33
N ILE A 22 28.88 -6.59 33.60
CA ILE A 22 28.42 -6.84 32.26
C ILE A 22 26.89 -6.88 32.43
N SER A 23 26.25 -5.73 32.26
CA SER A 23 24.82 -5.69 31.95
C SER A 23 24.71 -6.46 30.65
N ALA A 24 24.63 -7.80 30.75
CA ALA A 24 24.18 -8.62 29.65
C ALA A 24 22.79 -8.07 29.33
N ARG A 25 22.72 -7.16 28.35
CA ARG A 25 21.45 -6.81 27.72
C ARG A 25 20.85 -8.15 27.38
N ALA A 26 19.74 -8.51 28.00
CA ALA A 26 18.99 -9.70 27.62
C ALA A 26 18.82 -9.61 26.11
N GLN A 27 19.56 -10.43 25.39
CA GLN A 27 19.56 -10.40 23.94
C GLN A 27 18.18 -10.87 23.52
N ASP A 28 17.47 -10.05 22.75
CA ASP A 28 16.13 -10.39 22.29
C ASP A 28 16.11 -11.80 21.68
N SER A 29 15.14 -12.59 22.09
CA SER A 29 14.94 -13.96 21.57
C SER A 29 14.11 -13.96 20.31
N GLU A 30 13.34 -12.90 20.05
CA GLU A 30 12.40 -12.74 18.96
C GLU A 30 12.46 -11.31 18.38
N ILE A 31 12.03 -11.18 17.14
CA ILE A 31 11.89 -9.89 16.45
C ILE A 31 10.46 -9.41 16.65
N ARG A 32 10.27 -8.42 17.50
CA ARG A 32 8.95 -7.83 17.75
C ARG A 32 8.59 -6.84 16.64
N ILE A 33 7.57 -7.16 15.86
CA ILE A 33 7.01 -6.29 14.81
C ILE A 33 5.60 -5.87 15.21
N GLY A 34 5.37 -4.58 15.29
CA GLY A 34 4.04 -4.02 15.51
C GLY A 34 3.30 -3.81 14.20
N ALA A 35 1.97 -3.97 14.21
CA ALA A 35 1.13 -3.55 13.11
C ALA A 35 -0.17 -2.94 13.64
N VAL A 36 -0.59 -1.82 13.04
CA VAL A 36 -1.86 -1.16 13.37
C VAL A 36 -2.72 -1.17 12.12
N LEU A 37 -3.86 -1.84 12.18
CA LEU A 37 -4.75 -2.10 11.05
C LEU A 37 -6.20 -1.74 11.40
N PRO A 38 -7.02 -1.28 10.44
CA PRO A 38 -8.44 -1.05 10.65
C PRO A 38 -9.22 -2.39 10.60
N LEU A 39 -9.17 -3.17 11.70
CA LEU A 39 -9.82 -4.48 11.76
C LEU A 39 -11.33 -4.40 12.00
N THR A 40 -11.79 -3.28 12.55
CA THR A 40 -13.21 -2.93 12.68
C THR A 40 -13.47 -1.54 12.09
N GLY A 41 -14.75 -1.13 12.00
CA GLY A 41 -15.15 0.13 11.39
C GLY A 41 -15.26 0.06 9.86
N LYS A 42 -15.23 1.20 9.21
CA LYS A 42 -15.55 1.36 7.77
C LYS A 42 -14.55 0.69 6.83
N GLU A 43 -13.28 0.60 7.25
CA GLU A 43 -12.19 -0.01 6.46
C GLU A 43 -11.93 -1.47 6.82
N SER A 44 -12.77 -2.09 7.67
CA SER A 44 -12.52 -3.41 8.24
C SER A 44 -12.33 -4.52 7.21
N LYS A 45 -13.01 -4.43 6.08
CA LYS A 45 -12.88 -5.42 4.99
C LYS A 45 -11.46 -5.47 4.43
N ILE A 46 -10.90 -4.30 4.15
CA ILE A 46 -9.53 -4.22 3.61
C ILE A 46 -8.50 -4.41 4.73
N GLY A 47 -8.77 -3.89 5.93
CA GLY A 47 -7.94 -4.14 7.11
C GLY A 47 -7.80 -5.63 7.43
N GLY A 48 -8.90 -6.39 7.35
CA GLY A 48 -8.88 -7.84 7.50
C GLY A 48 -8.05 -8.55 6.42
N ALA A 49 -8.10 -8.05 5.19
CA ALA A 49 -7.29 -8.57 4.10
C ALA A 49 -5.78 -8.30 4.32
N PHE A 50 -5.43 -7.10 4.78
CA PHE A 50 -4.05 -6.76 5.19
C PHE A 50 -3.56 -7.66 6.31
N LYS A 51 -4.38 -7.88 7.35
CA LYS A 51 -4.06 -8.80 8.45
C LYS A 51 -3.72 -10.19 7.91
N ALA A 52 -4.60 -10.78 7.11
CA ALA A 52 -4.41 -12.15 6.59
C ALA A 52 -3.12 -12.28 5.76
N ALA A 53 -2.80 -11.29 4.93
CA ALA A 53 -1.60 -11.31 4.11
C ALA A 53 -0.31 -11.10 4.94
N THR A 54 -0.37 -10.21 5.93
CA THR A 54 0.74 -9.98 6.87
C THR A 54 1.02 -11.24 7.69
N GLU A 55 -0.03 -11.88 8.24
CA GLU A 55 0.08 -13.12 9.02
C GLU A 55 0.62 -14.28 8.17
N LEU A 56 0.18 -14.42 6.92
CA LEU A 56 0.71 -15.43 5.99
C LEU A 56 2.21 -15.25 5.77
N ALA A 57 2.65 -14.02 5.45
CA ALA A 57 4.06 -13.75 5.22
C ALA A 57 4.92 -13.99 6.46
N VAL A 58 4.46 -13.56 7.64
CA VAL A 58 5.16 -13.81 8.92
C VAL A 58 5.22 -15.30 9.24
N LYS A 59 4.11 -16.02 9.02
CA LYS A 59 4.08 -17.48 9.23
C LYS A 59 5.12 -18.19 8.36
N GLU A 60 5.24 -17.85 7.10
CA GLU A 60 6.22 -18.46 6.20
C GLU A 60 7.66 -18.21 6.66
N VAL A 61 7.96 -16.99 7.08
CA VAL A 61 9.28 -16.66 7.63
C VAL A 61 9.57 -17.49 8.88
N ASN A 62 8.60 -17.60 9.77
CA ASN A 62 8.75 -18.34 11.02
C ASN A 62 8.85 -19.85 10.80
N ASP A 63 8.10 -20.42 9.84
CA ASP A 63 8.17 -21.83 9.46
C ASP A 63 9.52 -22.17 8.80
N ALA A 64 10.12 -21.22 8.07
CA ALA A 64 11.48 -21.35 7.51
C ALA A 64 12.60 -21.17 8.58
N GLY A 65 12.24 -21.07 9.86
CA GLY A 65 13.18 -20.95 10.97
C GLY A 65 13.43 -19.50 11.42
N GLY A 66 12.78 -18.52 10.83
CA GLY A 66 12.91 -17.09 11.17
C GLY A 66 13.93 -16.34 10.32
N VAL A 67 14.16 -15.09 10.68
CA VAL A 67 15.11 -14.17 10.02
C VAL A 67 16.51 -14.41 10.57
N ASP A 68 17.50 -14.46 9.72
CA ASP A 68 18.89 -14.47 10.14
C ASP A 68 19.31 -13.04 10.53
N VAL A 69 19.58 -12.84 11.81
CA VAL A 69 20.09 -11.59 12.36
C VAL A 69 21.46 -11.89 12.96
N HIS A 70 22.52 -11.50 12.26
CA HIS A 70 23.91 -11.70 12.68
C HIS A 70 24.26 -13.17 13.00
N GLY A 71 23.85 -14.09 12.13
CA GLY A 71 24.09 -15.54 12.29
C GLY A 71 23.14 -16.25 13.26
N ARG A 72 22.14 -15.56 13.81
CA ARG A 72 21.09 -16.12 14.66
C ARG A 72 19.76 -16.14 13.93
N LYS A 73 19.12 -17.31 13.88
CA LYS A 73 17.74 -17.42 13.41
C LYS A 73 16.78 -16.97 14.49
N MET A 74 16.01 -15.91 14.21
CA MET A 74 15.06 -15.30 15.14
C MET A 74 13.65 -15.28 14.53
N LYS A 75 12.67 -15.76 15.28
CA LYS A 75 11.27 -15.71 14.85
C LYS A 75 10.69 -14.30 15.02
N ILE A 76 9.70 -13.98 14.20
CA ILE A 76 8.94 -12.74 14.30
C ILE A 76 7.78 -12.95 15.28
N ASP A 77 7.71 -12.10 16.31
CA ASP A 77 6.56 -11.89 17.16
C ASP A 77 5.73 -10.71 16.59
N LEU A 78 4.64 -11.02 15.91
CA LEU A 78 3.77 -10.03 15.28
C LEU A 78 2.67 -9.56 16.26
N ARG A 79 2.65 -8.27 16.55
CA ARG A 79 1.71 -7.62 17.45
C ARG A 79 0.73 -6.75 16.69
N LEU A 80 -0.51 -7.22 16.55
CA LEU A 80 -1.57 -6.57 15.79
C LEU A 80 -2.50 -5.80 16.74
N LEU A 81 -2.78 -4.54 16.40
CA LEU A 81 -3.76 -3.70 17.10
C LEU A 81 -4.78 -3.15 16.11
N ASP A 82 -6.03 -3.01 16.60
CA ASP A 82 -7.17 -2.51 15.82
C ASP A 82 -7.40 -1.02 16.07
N ASP A 83 -7.22 -0.19 15.05
CA ASP A 83 -7.49 1.25 15.12
C ASP A 83 -8.96 1.63 14.92
N THR A 84 -9.82 0.65 14.64
CA THR A 84 -11.26 0.86 14.41
C THR A 84 -11.59 1.85 13.28
N SER A 85 -10.67 2.01 12.33
CA SER A 85 -10.75 2.99 11.24
C SER A 85 -10.75 4.45 11.74
N ASP A 86 -10.11 4.72 12.88
CA ASP A 86 -9.97 6.04 13.49
C ASP A 86 -8.52 6.52 13.46
N ALA A 87 -8.27 7.68 12.86
CA ALA A 87 -6.93 8.19 12.64
C ALA A 87 -6.20 8.59 13.95
N ALA A 88 -6.92 9.16 14.92
CA ALA A 88 -6.31 9.55 16.20
C ALA A 88 -5.93 8.31 17.01
N LYS A 89 -6.80 7.31 17.06
CA LYS A 89 -6.54 6.02 17.69
C LYS A 89 -5.39 5.28 16.99
N SER A 90 -5.33 5.37 15.67
CA SER A 90 -4.27 4.75 14.86
C SER A 90 -2.88 5.25 15.28
N ALA A 91 -2.69 6.56 15.42
CA ALA A 91 -1.44 7.15 15.93
C ALA A 91 -1.13 6.72 17.38
N GLN A 92 -2.12 6.74 18.28
CA GLN A 92 -1.96 6.31 19.67
C GLN A 92 -1.50 4.85 19.78
N LEU A 93 -2.04 3.97 18.94
CA LEU A 93 -1.68 2.56 18.94
C LEU A 93 -0.26 2.32 18.42
N VAL A 94 0.21 3.09 17.43
CA VAL A 94 1.62 3.07 17.01
C VAL A 94 2.53 3.46 18.18
N GLU A 95 2.19 4.53 18.92
CA GLU A 95 2.95 4.95 20.11
C GLU A 95 2.95 3.86 21.19
N GLN A 96 1.79 3.21 21.43
CA GLN A 96 1.69 2.09 22.37
C GLN A 96 2.60 0.91 21.97
N LEU A 97 2.63 0.51 20.70
CA LEU A 97 3.52 -0.52 20.20
C LEU A 97 4.99 -0.19 20.46
N ILE A 98 5.39 1.06 20.21
CA ILE A 98 6.77 1.51 20.40
C ILE A 98 7.13 1.59 21.88
N VAL A 99 6.33 2.31 22.67
CA VAL A 99 6.69 2.65 24.05
C VAL A 99 6.47 1.50 25.03
N GLN A 100 5.33 0.82 24.91
CA GLN A 100 4.95 -0.23 25.87
C GLN A 100 5.39 -1.62 25.40
N GLN A 101 5.23 -1.91 24.11
CA GLN A 101 5.54 -3.25 23.60
C GLN A 101 6.95 -3.38 23.01
N LYS A 102 7.70 -2.26 22.93
CA LYS A 102 9.11 -2.25 22.53
C LYS A 102 9.37 -2.95 21.18
N VAL A 103 8.54 -2.66 20.19
CA VAL A 103 8.70 -3.21 18.84
C VAL A 103 9.95 -2.65 18.15
N HIS A 104 10.59 -3.46 17.29
CA HIS A 104 11.80 -3.08 16.55
C HIS A 104 11.46 -2.34 15.25
N ALA A 105 10.27 -2.59 14.70
CA ALA A 105 9.72 -1.89 13.53
C ALA A 105 8.19 -1.94 13.57
N VAL A 106 7.55 -1.04 12.81
CA VAL A 106 6.10 -0.98 12.67
C VAL A 106 5.71 -1.17 11.22
N ILE A 107 4.72 -2.04 10.98
CA ILE A 107 4.00 -2.14 9.72
C ILE A 107 2.76 -1.24 9.82
N GLY A 108 2.66 -0.28 8.89
CA GLY A 108 1.52 0.61 8.77
C GLY A 108 0.30 -0.06 8.15
N GLY A 109 -0.86 0.53 8.44
CA GLY A 109 -2.15 0.01 8.05
C GLY A 109 -2.57 0.35 6.63
N TYR A 110 -3.87 0.48 6.47
CA TYR A 110 -4.54 0.77 5.21
C TYR A 110 -5.35 2.06 5.29
N GLY A 111 -5.36 2.79 4.14
CA GLY A 111 -5.98 4.09 3.97
C GLY A 111 -5.01 5.23 4.27
N SER A 112 -4.84 6.16 3.31
CA SER A 112 -3.83 7.20 3.41
C SER A 112 -4.01 8.10 4.63
N GLN A 113 -5.26 8.40 5.04
CA GLN A 113 -5.53 9.19 6.24
C GLN A 113 -5.10 8.50 7.54
N LEU A 114 -5.29 7.18 7.66
CA LEU A 114 -4.88 6.40 8.84
C LEU A 114 -3.36 6.31 8.89
N VAL A 115 -2.74 5.95 7.77
CA VAL A 115 -1.27 5.82 7.66
C VAL A 115 -0.57 7.16 7.84
N GLN A 116 -1.14 8.26 7.37
CA GLN A 116 -0.60 9.59 7.62
C GLN A 116 -0.57 9.92 9.12
N ALA A 117 -1.63 9.59 9.85
CA ALA A 117 -1.65 9.74 11.31
C ALA A 117 -0.62 8.83 12.00
N GLN A 118 -0.45 7.60 11.53
CA GLN A 118 0.59 6.68 12.02
C GLN A 118 2.00 7.20 11.76
N SER A 119 2.26 7.76 10.57
CA SER A 119 3.60 8.08 10.07
C SER A 119 4.33 9.18 10.84
N VAL A 120 3.61 10.01 11.62
CA VAL A 120 4.23 11.07 12.42
C VAL A 120 4.86 10.56 13.73
N VAL A 121 4.49 9.36 14.18
CA VAL A 121 4.98 8.79 15.45
C VAL A 121 6.40 8.23 15.33
N PRO A 122 6.75 7.46 14.28
CA PRO A 122 8.07 6.86 14.09
C PRO A 122 9.24 7.84 14.16
N GLU A 123 9.09 9.05 13.62
CA GLU A 123 10.13 10.10 13.69
C GLU A 123 10.48 10.48 15.12
N ARG A 124 9.48 10.61 16.00
CA ARG A 124 9.68 10.99 17.41
C ARG A 124 10.50 9.96 18.17
N TYR A 125 10.33 8.69 17.84
CA TYR A 125 10.95 7.59 18.56
C TYR A 125 12.13 6.92 17.83
N GLY A 126 12.39 7.33 16.59
CA GLY A 126 13.44 6.73 15.77
C GLY A 126 13.20 5.25 15.49
N ILE A 127 11.96 4.85 15.17
CA ILE A 127 11.59 3.45 14.87
C ILE A 127 11.22 3.33 13.38
N PRO A 128 11.74 2.35 12.65
CA PRO A 128 11.37 2.13 11.26
C PRO A 128 9.87 1.82 11.11
N PHE A 129 9.26 2.46 10.14
CA PHE A 129 7.86 2.28 9.76
C PHE A 129 7.78 1.99 8.26
N ILE A 130 7.03 0.96 7.90
CA ILE A 130 6.80 0.60 6.50
C ILE A 130 5.32 0.31 6.26
N SER A 131 4.72 0.90 5.22
CA SER A 131 3.31 0.67 4.87
C SER A 131 3.16 0.11 3.47
N GLY A 132 2.21 -0.81 3.30
CA GLY A 132 1.76 -1.30 2.00
C GLY A 132 0.35 -0.86 1.62
N GLY A 133 -0.25 0.08 2.39
CA GLY A 133 -1.65 0.43 2.26
C GLY A 133 -1.94 1.91 2.02
N ALA A 134 -0.92 2.73 1.74
CA ALA A 134 -1.10 4.17 1.54
C ALA A 134 -0.17 4.69 0.44
N GLY A 135 -0.76 5.39 -0.53
CA GLY A 135 -0.04 5.97 -1.67
C GLY A 135 -0.06 7.50 -1.72
N ALA A 136 -0.64 8.20 -0.72
CA ALA A 136 -0.61 9.66 -0.70
C ALA A 136 0.81 10.19 -0.46
N SER A 137 1.25 11.09 -1.32
CA SER A 137 2.60 11.68 -1.31
C SER A 137 2.91 12.44 -0.01
N ALA A 138 1.87 13.01 0.62
CA ALA A 138 1.99 13.74 1.88
C ALA A 138 2.54 12.90 3.06
N ILE A 139 2.54 11.58 2.96
CA ILE A 139 3.04 10.65 3.99
C ILE A 139 4.57 10.59 3.97
N TYR A 140 5.17 10.68 2.78
CA TYR A 140 6.58 10.40 2.54
C TYR A 140 7.43 11.65 2.44
N GLY A 141 8.76 11.51 2.59
CA GLY A 141 9.72 12.59 2.47
C GLY A 141 9.82 13.55 3.67
N ARG A 142 8.90 13.44 4.63
CA ARG A 142 8.92 14.24 5.89
C ARG A 142 9.77 13.61 6.97
N SER A 143 9.93 12.30 6.92
CA SER A 143 10.67 11.51 7.90
C SER A 143 11.56 10.49 7.21
N LYS A 144 12.80 10.37 7.65
CA LYS A 144 13.71 9.31 7.19
C LYS A 144 13.34 7.92 7.69
N TRP A 145 12.36 7.81 8.58
CA TRP A 145 11.94 6.57 9.23
C TRP A 145 10.72 5.91 8.56
N VAL A 146 10.10 6.60 7.59
CA VAL A 146 8.85 6.19 6.95
C VAL A 146 9.12 5.68 5.53
N PHE A 147 8.67 4.45 5.27
CA PHE A 147 8.77 3.78 3.98
C PHE A 147 7.41 3.29 3.50
N GLY A 148 7.24 3.18 2.18
CA GLY A 148 6.01 2.66 1.59
C GLY A 148 6.26 1.80 0.37
N THR A 149 5.60 0.63 0.30
CA THR A 149 5.70 -0.26 -0.86
C THR A 149 4.75 0.11 -1.99
N LEU A 150 3.90 1.13 -1.79
CA LEU A 150 3.09 1.70 -2.85
C LEU A 150 3.82 2.85 -3.55
N SER A 151 3.71 2.91 -4.87
CA SER A 151 4.06 4.11 -5.64
C SER A 151 3.00 5.19 -5.44
N PRO A 152 3.38 6.49 -5.61
CA PRO A 152 2.46 7.62 -5.40
C PRO A 152 1.18 7.55 -6.25
N VAL A 153 0.07 8.00 -5.67
CA VAL A 153 -1.24 8.06 -6.34
C VAL A 153 -1.22 8.98 -7.56
N GLU A 154 -0.42 10.04 -7.52
CA GLU A 154 -0.22 10.91 -8.67
C GLU A 154 0.25 10.12 -9.91
N ASN A 155 1.18 9.17 -9.72
CA ASN A 155 1.68 8.33 -10.80
C ASN A 155 0.63 7.30 -11.27
N LEU A 156 -0.26 6.84 -10.36
CA LEU A 156 -1.40 6.01 -10.75
C LEU A 156 -2.32 6.76 -11.72
N ALA A 157 -2.65 8.00 -11.38
CA ALA A 157 -3.47 8.87 -12.22
C ALA A 157 -2.80 9.16 -13.57
N GLN A 158 -1.49 9.46 -13.58
CA GLN A 158 -0.72 9.64 -14.81
C GLN A 158 -0.73 8.39 -15.67
N THR A 159 -0.58 7.19 -15.08
CA THR A 159 -0.68 5.92 -15.83
C THR A 159 -2.04 5.74 -16.50
N GLN A 160 -3.14 6.14 -15.84
CA GLN A 160 -4.46 6.13 -16.49
C GLN A 160 -4.50 7.06 -17.70
N MET A 161 -3.90 8.23 -17.62
CA MET A 161 -3.83 9.20 -18.72
C MET A 161 -2.91 8.72 -19.86
N GLU A 162 -1.81 8.05 -19.54
CA GLU A 162 -0.94 7.39 -20.53
C GLU A 162 -1.68 6.27 -21.25
N PHE A 163 -2.42 5.45 -20.51
CA PHE A 163 -3.28 4.42 -21.10
C PHE A 163 -4.37 5.01 -21.98
N LEU A 164 -5.06 6.07 -21.55
CA LEU A 164 -6.03 6.81 -22.38
C LEU A 164 -5.37 7.32 -23.66
N THR A 165 -4.15 7.83 -23.57
CA THR A 165 -3.37 8.28 -24.74
C THR A 165 -3.05 7.12 -25.69
N ASP A 166 -2.78 5.92 -25.16
CA ASP A 166 -2.58 4.73 -25.99
C ASP A 166 -3.88 4.31 -26.72
N LEU A 167 -5.03 4.41 -26.06
CA LEU A 167 -6.33 4.17 -26.70
C LEU A 167 -6.60 5.15 -27.85
N VAL A 168 -6.18 6.41 -27.72
CA VAL A 168 -6.26 7.41 -28.80
C VAL A 168 -5.27 7.08 -29.92
N LYS A 169 -4.00 6.78 -29.60
CA LYS A 169 -2.96 6.44 -30.59
C LYS A 169 -3.29 5.18 -31.39
N THR A 170 -3.99 4.23 -30.77
CA THR A 170 -4.41 2.98 -31.42
C THR A 170 -5.75 3.09 -32.14
N GLY A 171 -6.37 4.29 -32.18
CA GLY A 171 -7.62 4.54 -32.87
C GLY A 171 -8.88 4.00 -32.18
N LYS A 172 -8.76 3.51 -30.95
CA LYS A 172 -9.90 3.02 -30.16
C LYS A 172 -10.76 4.18 -29.65
N LEU A 173 -10.14 5.30 -29.31
CA LEU A 173 -10.81 6.56 -28.94
C LEU A 173 -10.31 7.69 -29.85
N LYS A 174 -11.09 8.76 -29.97
CA LYS A 174 -10.77 9.88 -30.86
C LYS A 174 -10.68 11.19 -30.05
N ALA A 175 -9.49 11.79 -30.01
CA ALA A 175 -9.30 13.11 -29.42
C ALA A 175 -9.91 14.23 -30.25
N PRO A 176 -10.26 15.41 -29.69
CA PRO A 176 -10.10 15.74 -28.28
C PRO A 176 -11.15 15.07 -27.39
N LEU A 177 -10.76 14.74 -26.15
CA LEU A 177 -11.61 14.08 -25.15
C LEU A 177 -11.85 14.99 -23.95
N LYS A 178 -13.09 14.99 -23.47
CA LYS A 178 -13.56 15.71 -22.29
C LYS A 178 -13.63 14.77 -21.10
N ILE A 179 -13.04 15.15 -19.97
CA ILE A 179 -12.94 14.34 -18.76
C ILE A 179 -13.86 14.92 -17.69
N SER A 180 -14.78 14.10 -17.17
CA SER A 180 -15.47 14.32 -15.90
C SER A 180 -14.67 13.63 -14.81
N LEU A 181 -14.04 14.42 -13.94
CA LEU A 181 -13.16 13.95 -12.86
C LEU A 181 -13.86 14.06 -11.51
N LEU A 182 -13.97 12.95 -10.80
CA LEU A 182 -14.42 12.91 -9.42
C LEU A 182 -13.35 12.31 -8.52
N ARG A 183 -13.24 12.80 -7.29
CA ARG A 183 -12.30 12.30 -6.31
C ARG A 183 -12.81 12.41 -4.89
N GLU A 184 -12.31 11.57 -4.02
CA GLU A 184 -12.53 11.73 -2.58
C GLU A 184 -11.84 13.01 -2.05
N ASN A 185 -12.44 13.66 -1.05
CA ASN A 185 -11.87 14.84 -0.40
C ASN A 185 -10.82 14.46 0.64
N THR A 186 -9.72 13.84 0.19
CA THR A 186 -8.57 13.42 1.00
C THR A 186 -7.27 13.79 0.31
N GLU A 187 -6.13 13.65 0.98
CA GLU A 187 -4.81 13.83 0.32
C GLU A 187 -4.61 12.83 -0.82
N HIS A 188 -5.15 11.60 -0.68
CA HIS A 188 -5.14 10.62 -1.76
C HIS A 188 -5.89 11.12 -3.00
N GLY A 189 -7.13 11.62 -2.82
CA GLY A 189 -7.90 12.17 -3.94
C GLY A 189 -7.28 13.43 -4.55
N LYS A 190 -6.62 14.27 -3.75
CA LYS A 190 -5.89 15.45 -4.26
C LYS A 190 -4.69 15.04 -5.13
N ASP A 191 -3.94 14.00 -4.73
CA ASP A 191 -2.85 13.46 -5.54
C ASP A 191 -3.36 12.88 -6.86
N PHE A 192 -4.52 12.21 -6.84
CA PHE A 192 -5.15 11.69 -8.05
C PHE A 192 -5.54 12.83 -9.00
N GLU A 193 -6.24 13.84 -8.49
CA GLU A 193 -6.59 15.04 -9.26
C GLU A 193 -5.35 15.71 -9.85
N LYS A 194 -4.31 15.90 -9.02
CA LYS A 194 -3.06 16.51 -9.47
C LYS A 194 -2.45 15.76 -10.64
N GLY A 195 -2.40 14.43 -10.58
CA GLY A 195 -1.84 13.60 -11.64
C GLY A 195 -2.60 13.74 -12.97
N VAL A 196 -3.95 13.77 -12.91
CA VAL A 196 -4.80 14.00 -14.10
C VAL A 196 -4.63 15.41 -14.62
N SER A 197 -4.71 16.42 -13.75
CA SER A 197 -4.66 17.84 -14.13
C SER A 197 -3.32 18.23 -14.71
N ASP A 198 -2.21 17.75 -14.15
CA ASP A 198 -0.87 17.99 -14.70
C ASP A 198 -0.71 17.38 -16.09
N PHE A 199 -1.24 16.18 -16.30
CA PHE A 199 -1.20 15.54 -17.60
C PHE A 199 -2.04 16.29 -18.64
N VAL A 200 -3.26 16.71 -18.28
CA VAL A 200 -4.14 17.50 -19.16
C VAL A 200 -3.50 18.84 -19.51
N ARG A 201 -2.88 19.54 -18.56
CA ARG A 201 -2.16 20.79 -18.84
C ARG A 201 -0.99 20.60 -19.81
N ALA A 202 -0.33 19.46 -19.75
CA ALA A 202 0.74 19.13 -20.70
C ALA A 202 0.22 18.76 -22.11
N HIS A 203 -1.06 18.37 -22.22
CA HIS A 203 -1.67 17.89 -23.46
C HIS A 203 -3.00 18.60 -23.83
N PRO A 204 -3.06 19.95 -23.84
CA PRO A 204 -4.32 20.73 -23.92
C PRO A 204 -5.06 20.61 -25.25
N LYS A 205 -4.38 20.14 -26.32
CA LYS A 205 -5.02 19.86 -27.61
C LYS A 205 -5.76 18.52 -27.65
N GLN A 206 -5.47 17.62 -26.73
CA GLN A 206 -6.01 16.26 -26.70
C GLN A 206 -7.05 16.07 -25.59
N TYR A 207 -6.89 16.77 -24.48
CA TYR A 207 -7.71 16.57 -23.28
C TYR A 207 -8.16 17.89 -22.66
N SER A 208 -9.34 17.86 -22.05
CA SER A 208 -9.86 18.93 -21.20
C SER A 208 -10.65 18.34 -20.03
N ILE A 209 -10.53 18.93 -18.85
CA ILE A 209 -11.38 18.60 -17.71
C ILE A 209 -12.60 19.52 -17.80
N VAL A 210 -13.79 18.92 -17.92
CA VAL A 210 -15.07 19.64 -18.00
C VAL A 210 -15.83 19.63 -16.67
N LEU A 211 -15.45 18.75 -15.77
CA LEU A 211 -15.90 18.72 -14.38
C LEU A 211 -14.77 18.22 -13.52
N ASP A 212 -14.52 18.89 -12.41
CA ASP A 212 -13.60 18.48 -11.35
C ASP A 212 -14.27 18.74 -10.01
N GLU A 213 -14.70 17.66 -9.35
CA GLU A 213 -15.37 17.76 -8.07
C GLU A 213 -14.90 16.69 -7.08
N SER A 214 -14.94 17.03 -5.80
CA SER A 214 -14.66 16.11 -4.71
C SER A 214 -15.93 15.73 -3.97
N PHE A 215 -15.86 14.57 -3.28
CA PHE A 215 -16.91 14.10 -2.38
C PHE A 215 -16.29 13.65 -1.06
N GLU A 216 -17.09 13.71 0.02
CA GLU A 216 -16.68 13.18 1.31
C GLU A 216 -16.74 11.65 1.31
N LEU A 217 -15.75 11.02 1.96
CA LEU A 217 -15.72 9.57 2.10
C LEU A 217 -17.02 9.06 2.76
N TYR A 218 -17.54 7.97 2.22
CA TYR A 218 -18.78 7.34 2.66
C TYR A 218 -20.01 8.24 2.54
N ALA A 219 -20.04 9.05 1.47
CA ALA A 219 -21.16 9.90 1.16
C ALA A 219 -22.46 9.07 1.05
N PRO A 220 -23.55 9.52 1.65
CA PRO A 220 -24.79 8.74 1.70
C PRO A 220 -25.53 8.71 0.36
N ASP A 221 -25.27 9.69 -0.52
CA ASP A 221 -25.95 9.84 -1.81
C ASP A 221 -25.04 10.47 -2.86
N PHE A 222 -24.89 9.79 -4.00
CA PHE A 222 -24.10 10.25 -5.12
C PHE A 222 -24.95 10.83 -6.28
N LYS A 223 -26.28 10.78 -6.17
CA LYS A 223 -27.16 11.22 -7.26
C LYS A 223 -26.98 12.70 -7.64
N PRO A 224 -26.88 13.65 -6.69
CA PRO A 224 -26.65 15.06 -7.04
C PRO A 224 -25.31 15.28 -7.75
N LEU A 225 -24.27 14.58 -7.31
CA LEU A 225 -22.93 14.65 -7.91
C LEU A 225 -22.94 14.07 -9.33
N LEU A 226 -23.53 12.92 -9.52
CA LEU A 226 -23.67 12.28 -10.83
C LEU A 226 -24.59 13.05 -11.79
N GLY A 227 -25.57 13.81 -11.28
CA GLY A 227 -26.35 14.75 -12.09
C GLY A 227 -25.48 15.87 -12.70
N ARG A 228 -24.43 16.33 -11.97
CA ARG A 228 -23.45 17.28 -12.51
C ARG A 228 -22.52 16.62 -13.53
N VAL A 229 -22.15 15.37 -13.33
CA VAL A 229 -21.39 14.58 -14.32
C VAL A 229 -22.17 14.45 -15.63
N GLU A 230 -23.45 14.14 -15.56
CA GLU A 230 -24.35 14.09 -16.72
C GLU A 230 -24.40 15.44 -17.47
N ALA A 231 -24.62 16.53 -16.71
CA ALA A 231 -24.71 17.89 -17.26
C ALA A 231 -23.40 18.36 -17.91
N ALA A 232 -22.24 17.90 -17.41
CA ALA A 232 -20.91 18.24 -17.94
C ALA A 232 -20.62 17.61 -19.30
N ARG A 233 -21.34 16.56 -19.70
CA ARG A 233 -21.19 15.87 -20.99
C ARG A 233 -19.75 15.50 -21.32
N GLY A 234 -19.07 14.89 -20.34
CA GLY A 234 -17.73 14.32 -20.54
C GLY A 234 -17.75 13.12 -21.48
N ASP A 235 -16.65 12.87 -22.16
CA ASP A 235 -16.43 11.65 -22.94
C ASP A 235 -15.92 10.50 -22.05
N ILE A 236 -15.15 10.85 -21.03
CA ILE A 236 -14.46 9.96 -20.11
C ILE A 236 -14.94 10.27 -18.68
N PHE A 237 -15.28 9.25 -17.93
CA PHE A 237 -15.52 9.35 -16.50
C PHE A 237 -14.35 8.76 -15.74
N MET A 238 -13.61 9.60 -15.03
CA MET A 238 -12.52 9.21 -14.13
C MET A 238 -12.92 9.51 -12.70
N CYS A 239 -12.84 8.51 -11.85
CA CYS A 239 -13.11 8.65 -10.43
C CYS A 239 -12.02 7.95 -9.63
N ASP A 240 -11.64 8.55 -8.51
CA ASP A 240 -10.89 7.87 -7.46
C ASP A 240 -11.73 7.81 -6.20
N ALA A 241 -11.92 6.61 -5.65
CA ALA A 241 -12.85 6.35 -4.57
C ALA A 241 -12.42 5.16 -3.72
N HIS A 242 -12.78 5.14 -2.44
CA HIS A 242 -12.73 3.94 -1.62
C HIS A 242 -13.78 2.90 -2.06
N LEU A 243 -13.61 1.66 -1.62
CA LEU A 243 -14.39 0.52 -2.13
C LEU A 243 -15.90 0.72 -1.99
N GLU A 244 -16.37 1.13 -0.82
CA GLU A 244 -17.80 1.30 -0.55
C GLU A 244 -18.39 2.47 -1.35
N ASP A 245 -17.64 3.57 -1.49
CA ASP A 245 -18.05 4.73 -2.32
C ASP A 245 -18.08 4.35 -3.80
N TYR A 246 -17.08 3.59 -4.30
CA TYR A 246 -17.11 3.05 -5.66
C TYR A 246 -18.39 2.24 -5.91
N ILE A 247 -18.70 1.30 -5.02
CA ILE A 247 -19.89 0.43 -5.18
C ILE A 247 -21.17 1.26 -5.18
N ALA A 248 -21.32 2.19 -4.24
CA ALA A 248 -22.50 3.05 -4.13
C ALA A 248 -22.62 3.99 -5.33
N MET A 249 -21.54 4.66 -5.70
CA MET A 249 -21.50 5.59 -6.83
C MET A 249 -21.80 4.89 -8.16
N HIS A 250 -21.16 3.76 -8.42
CA HIS A 250 -21.36 3.05 -9.69
C HIS A 250 -22.76 2.43 -9.81
N ARG A 251 -23.35 1.98 -8.71
CA ARG A 251 -24.76 1.57 -8.69
C ARG A 251 -25.66 2.73 -9.09
N THR A 252 -25.45 3.91 -8.53
CA THR A 252 -26.24 5.11 -8.87
C THR A 252 -25.98 5.54 -10.33
N TYR A 253 -24.73 5.50 -10.77
CA TYR A 253 -24.34 5.77 -12.17
C TYR A 253 -25.13 4.90 -13.16
N THR A 254 -25.19 3.62 -12.89
CA THR A 254 -25.93 2.64 -13.72
C THR A 254 -27.45 2.87 -13.65
N GLN A 255 -28.01 3.14 -12.46
CA GLN A 255 -29.45 3.44 -12.28
C GLN A 255 -29.89 4.71 -13.02
N MET A 256 -28.99 5.70 -13.12
CA MET A 256 -29.25 6.92 -13.91
C MET A 256 -29.08 6.72 -15.42
N GLY A 257 -28.62 5.55 -15.87
CA GLY A 257 -28.37 5.28 -17.29
C GLY A 257 -27.23 6.10 -17.89
N LEU A 258 -26.28 6.56 -17.07
CA LEU A 258 -25.14 7.34 -17.55
C LEU A 258 -24.22 6.50 -18.44
N TYR A 259 -23.61 7.16 -19.41
CA TYR A 259 -22.68 6.53 -20.34
C TYR A 259 -21.49 7.45 -20.64
N HIS A 260 -20.29 6.88 -20.60
CA HIS A 260 -19.06 7.48 -21.08
C HIS A 260 -18.28 6.46 -21.92
N GLN A 261 -17.43 6.92 -22.82
CA GLN A 261 -16.62 6.04 -23.69
C GLN A 261 -15.61 5.21 -22.89
N MET A 262 -15.20 5.69 -21.72
CA MET A 262 -14.36 5.00 -20.75
C MET A 262 -14.82 5.39 -19.34
N VAL A 263 -14.89 4.39 -18.46
CA VAL A 263 -15.20 4.54 -17.04
C VAL A 263 -14.09 3.91 -16.22
N THR A 264 -13.56 4.64 -15.24
CA THR A 264 -12.52 4.13 -14.34
C THR A 264 -12.72 4.61 -12.91
N TYR A 265 -12.38 3.75 -11.94
CA TYR A 265 -12.48 4.03 -10.50
C TYR A 265 -11.13 3.79 -9.80
N GLY A 266 -10.07 4.47 -10.26
CA GLY A 266 -8.75 4.30 -9.66
C GLY A 266 -8.37 2.83 -9.53
N ALA A 267 -7.91 2.41 -8.36
CA ALA A 267 -7.56 1.02 -8.10
C ALA A 267 -8.78 0.11 -7.80
N ARG A 268 -9.96 0.68 -7.60
CA ARG A 268 -11.16 -0.05 -7.13
C ARG A 268 -12.01 -0.63 -8.24
N GLY A 269 -11.92 -0.10 -9.46
CA GLY A 269 -12.75 -0.54 -10.58
C GLY A 269 -12.70 -2.05 -10.86
N ALA A 270 -11.59 -2.72 -10.56
CA ALA A 270 -11.41 -4.16 -10.72
C ALA A 270 -11.54 -4.97 -9.41
N ASP A 271 -11.91 -4.33 -8.30
CA ASP A 271 -12.02 -5.01 -7.00
C ASP A 271 -13.08 -6.11 -7.05
N GLU A 272 -12.73 -7.31 -6.57
CA GLU A 272 -13.60 -8.49 -6.61
C GLU A 272 -14.94 -8.25 -5.91
N ALA A 273 -14.91 -7.50 -4.80
CA ALA A 273 -16.14 -7.20 -4.07
C ALA A 273 -17.07 -6.27 -4.86
N GLY A 274 -16.51 -5.30 -5.59
CA GLY A 274 -17.27 -4.48 -6.53
C GLY A 274 -17.88 -5.32 -7.65
N ARG A 275 -17.07 -6.17 -8.29
CA ARG A 275 -17.54 -7.07 -9.35
C ARG A 275 -18.63 -8.03 -8.89
N LYS A 276 -18.49 -8.62 -7.70
CA LYS A 276 -19.54 -9.49 -7.09
C LYS A 276 -20.79 -8.72 -6.70
N GLY A 277 -20.64 -7.51 -6.15
CA GLY A 277 -21.76 -6.72 -5.63
C GLY A 277 -22.59 -6.00 -6.70
N LEU A 278 -22.01 -5.71 -7.84
CA LEU A 278 -22.61 -4.97 -8.95
C LEU A 278 -22.88 -5.85 -10.19
N GLY A 279 -22.22 -7.02 -10.28
CA GLY A 279 -22.42 -7.96 -11.39
C GLY A 279 -22.04 -7.34 -12.74
N ALA A 280 -22.88 -7.57 -13.75
CA ALA A 280 -22.68 -7.09 -15.12
C ALA A 280 -22.57 -5.55 -15.24
N ALA A 281 -23.04 -4.80 -14.26
CA ALA A 281 -22.85 -3.35 -14.24
C ALA A 281 -21.37 -2.93 -14.22
N THR A 282 -20.47 -3.82 -13.79
CA THR A 282 -19.03 -3.55 -13.80
C THR A 282 -18.33 -3.93 -15.10
N ASP A 283 -19.00 -4.53 -16.04
CA ASP A 283 -18.40 -4.94 -17.31
C ASP A 283 -17.76 -3.74 -18.02
N TYR A 284 -16.57 -3.95 -18.55
CA TYR A 284 -15.74 -2.98 -19.25
C TYR A 284 -15.20 -1.80 -18.43
N ILE A 285 -15.47 -1.72 -17.12
CA ILE A 285 -14.80 -0.72 -16.24
C ILE A 285 -13.31 -0.99 -16.24
N PHE A 286 -12.53 0.09 -16.31
CA PHE A 286 -11.08 0.05 -16.14
C PHE A 286 -10.67 0.33 -14.69
N ALA A 287 -9.53 -0.22 -14.31
CA ALA A 287 -8.87 0.12 -13.06
C ALA A 287 -7.36 0.21 -13.26
N SER A 288 -6.73 1.22 -12.68
CA SER A 288 -5.26 1.24 -12.51
C SER A 288 -4.93 0.77 -11.11
N GLY A 289 -3.90 -0.06 -10.96
CA GLY A 289 -3.58 -0.62 -9.66
C GLY A 289 -2.10 -0.89 -9.48
N TRP A 290 -1.73 -1.10 -8.23
CA TRP A 290 -0.37 -1.43 -7.81
C TRP A 290 -0.01 -2.89 -8.07
N TRP A 291 -0.96 -3.73 -8.47
CA TRP A 291 -0.73 -5.15 -8.72
C TRP A 291 -1.91 -5.82 -9.41
N SER A 292 -1.63 -6.92 -10.11
CA SER A 292 -2.62 -7.85 -10.64
C SER A 292 -2.07 -9.28 -10.60
N GLU A 293 -2.93 -10.26 -10.29
CA GLU A 293 -2.59 -11.69 -10.39
C GLU A 293 -2.28 -12.13 -11.83
N LEU A 294 -2.65 -11.32 -12.80
CA LEU A 294 -2.45 -11.56 -14.25
C LEU A 294 -1.04 -11.19 -14.72
N LEU A 295 -0.20 -10.58 -13.86
CA LEU A 295 1.19 -10.31 -14.19
C LEU A 295 1.92 -11.62 -14.55
N PRO A 296 2.73 -11.63 -15.62
CA PRO A 296 3.31 -12.87 -16.16
C PRO A 296 4.48 -13.42 -15.34
N TYR A 297 4.79 -12.84 -14.19
CA TYR A 297 5.97 -13.18 -13.40
C TYR A 297 5.80 -14.50 -12.64
N PRO A 298 6.82 -15.39 -12.63
CA PRO A 298 6.75 -16.65 -11.90
C PRO A 298 6.44 -16.48 -10.40
N GLN A 299 7.02 -15.46 -9.76
CA GLN A 299 6.79 -15.17 -8.34
C GLN A 299 5.35 -14.71 -8.05
N VAL A 300 4.69 -14.01 -8.99
CA VAL A 300 3.26 -13.65 -8.87
C VAL A 300 2.39 -14.89 -8.93
N LYS A 301 2.66 -15.80 -9.88
CA LYS A 301 1.94 -17.06 -9.99
C LYS A 301 2.12 -17.92 -8.74
N ALA A 302 3.33 -18.00 -8.20
CA ALA A 302 3.63 -18.72 -6.97
C ALA A 302 2.89 -18.13 -5.77
N PHE A 303 2.90 -16.80 -5.60
CA PHE A 303 2.14 -16.11 -4.55
C PHE A 303 0.63 -16.35 -4.69
N SER A 304 0.07 -16.21 -5.90
CA SER A 304 -1.36 -16.39 -6.15
C SER A 304 -1.81 -17.83 -5.85
N ALA A 305 -1.03 -18.84 -6.25
CA ALA A 305 -1.30 -20.24 -5.94
C ALA A 305 -1.27 -20.51 -4.43
N LYS A 306 -0.26 -19.98 -3.73
CA LYS A 306 -0.10 -20.09 -2.28
C LYS A 306 -1.25 -19.42 -1.54
N TRP A 307 -1.59 -18.19 -1.91
CA TRP A 307 -2.71 -17.45 -1.33
C TRP A 307 -4.02 -18.21 -1.50
N LYS A 308 -4.30 -18.69 -2.71
CA LYS A 308 -5.50 -19.47 -3.01
C LYS A 308 -5.55 -20.77 -2.21
N ALA A 309 -4.44 -21.46 -2.03
CA ALA A 309 -4.36 -22.67 -1.21
C ALA A 309 -4.66 -22.36 0.28
N ALA A 310 -4.20 -21.21 0.79
CA ALA A 310 -4.39 -20.81 2.18
C ALA A 310 -5.81 -20.28 2.48
N THR A 311 -6.45 -19.61 1.51
CA THR A 311 -7.69 -18.84 1.74
C THR A 311 -8.90 -19.28 0.92
N GLY A 312 -8.69 -20.07 -0.14
CA GLY A 312 -9.74 -20.44 -1.11
C GLY A 312 -10.09 -19.34 -2.12
N ASN A 313 -9.53 -18.14 -2.00
CA ASN A 313 -9.87 -16.97 -2.82
C ASN A 313 -8.67 -16.50 -3.65
N ALA A 314 -8.94 -15.76 -4.74
CA ALA A 314 -7.91 -15.08 -5.50
C ALA A 314 -7.35 -13.87 -4.71
N PRO A 315 -6.03 -13.61 -4.78
CA PRO A 315 -5.45 -12.43 -4.15
C PRO A 315 -5.85 -11.16 -4.91
N GLN A 316 -5.91 -10.05 -4.18
CA GLN A 316 -6.09 -8.71 -4.72
C GLN A 316 -4.81 -7.90 -4.47
N TRP A 317 -4.70 -6.71 -5.09
CA TRP A 317 -3.53 -5.86 -4.95
C TRP A 317 -3.14 -5.58 -3.48
N TYR A 318 -4.10 -5.39 -2.61
CA TYR A 318 -3.86 -5.12 -1.19
C TYR A 318 -3.28 -6.34 -0.43
N HIS A 319 -3.63 -7.57 -0.83
CA HIS A 319 -2.98 -8.77 -0.30
C HIS A 319 -1.51 -8.84 -0.72
N ALA A 320 -1.23 -8.58 -2.01
CA ALA A 320 0.11 -8.59 -2.56
C ALA A 320 0.99 -7.51 -1.91
N CYS A 321 0.47 -6.29 -1.76
CA CYS A 321 1.21 -5.18 -1.15
C CYS A 321 1.49 -5.43 0.34
N ALA A 322 0.52 -5.94 1.10
CA ALA A 322 0.72 -6.27 2.52
C ALA A 322 1.76 -7.40 2.70
N TYR A 323 1.67 -8.45 1.89
CA TYR A 323 2.63 -9.55 1.88
C TYR A 323 4.04 -9.07 1.54
N GLU A 324 4.17 -8.23 0.50
CA GLU A 324 5.45 -7.70 0.07
C GLU A 324 6.07 -6.71 1.07
N THR A 325 5.24 -6.00 1.83
CA THR A 325 5.70 -5.14 2.93
C THR A 325 6.47 -5.94 3.99
N VAL A 326 5.97 -7.12 4.35
CA VAL A 326 6.67 -8.04 5.28
C VAL A 326 7.97 -8.54 4.64
N ARG A 327 7.96 -8.95 3.37
CA ARG A 327 9.16 -9.41 2.67
C ARG A 327 10.24 -8.33 2.60
N ALA A 328 9.85 -7.09 2.32
CA ALA A 328 10.76 -5.95 2.32
C ALA A 328 11.39 -5.72 3.70
N LEU A 329 10.59 -5.75 4.77
CA LEU A 329 11.07 -5.60 6.14
C LEU A 329 12.01 -6.76 6.54
N VAL A 330 11.65 -8.00 6.20
CA VAL A 330 12.49 -9.19 6.47
C VAL A 330 13.82 -9.11 5.73
N THR A 331 13.81 -8.67 4.47
CA THR A 331 15.03 -8.43 3.69
C THR A 331 15.92 -7.37 4.34
N ALA A 332 15.30 -6.31 4.85
CA ALA A 332 16.03 -5.25 5.56
C ALA A 332 16.61 -5.74 6.89
N LEU A 333 15.86 -6.51 7.67
CA LEU A 333 16.34 -7.10 8.93
C LEU A 333 17.54 -8.04 8.70
N HIS A 334 17.45 -8.90 7.68
CA HIS A 334 18.56 -9.77 7.29
C HIS A 334 19.79 -8.96 6.87
N LYS A 335 19.59 -7.93 6.02
CA LYS A 335 20.68 -7.04 5.57
C LYS A 335 21.29 -6.22 6.69
N ALA A 336 20.47 -5.76 7.64
CA ALA A 336 20.92 -5.00 8.80
C ALA A 336 21.81 -5.86 9.74
N GLY A 337 21.53 -7.15 9.85
CA GLY A 337 22.16 -8.05 10.81
C GLY A 337 22.04 -7.58 12.26
N SER A 338 21.07 -6.71 12.55
CA SER A 338 20.88 -6.04 13.84
C SER A 338 19.42 -5.68 14.06
N LEU A 339 19.01 -5.60 15.32
CA LEU A 339 17.69 -5.10 15.71
C LEU A 339 17.71 -3.62 16.12
N GLU A 340 18.86 -2.97 16.04
CA GLU A 340 18.96 -1.54 16.30
C GLU A 340 18.18 -0.76 15.23
N PRO A 341 17.28 0.14 15.63
CA PRO A 341 16.35 0.80 14.69
C PRO A 341 17.03 1.52 13.53
N GLU A 342 18.18 2.17 13.78
CA GLU A 342 18.90 2.89 12.72
C GLU A 342 19.53 1.94 11.71
N ALA A 343 19.98 0.76 12.13
CA ALA A 343 20.49 -0.26 11.21
C ALA A 343 19.38 -0.79 10.30
N ILE A 344 18.20 -1.07 10.87
CA ILE A 344 17.00 -1.50 10.09
C ILE A 344 16.59 -0.41 9.10
N ARG A 345 16.53 0.86 9.55
CA ARG A 345 16.18 1.99 8.70
C ARG A 345 17.16 2.16 7.53
N ASN A 346 18.48 2.08 7.81
CA ASN A 346 19.50 2.18 6.78
C ASN A 346 19.45 1.03 5.79
N ALA A 347 19.13 -0.17 6.28
CA ALA A 347 18.91 -1.32 5.43
C ALA A 347 17.67 -1.13 4.55
N LEU A 348 16.51 -0.70 5.09
CA LEU A 348 15.32 -0.36 4.30
C LEU A 348 15.64 0.64 3.20
N ALA A 349 16.32 1.75 3.52
CA ALA A 349 16.67 2.77 2.54
C ALA A 349 17.56 2.26 1.38
N SER A 350 18.13 1.07 1.50
CA SER A 350 19.10 0.52 0.56
C SER A 350 18.82 -0.91 0.11
N ILE A 351 17.64 -1.47 0.39
CA ILE A 351 17.28 -2.79 -0.14
C ILE A 351 17.05 -2.76 -1.64
N GLU A 352 17.28 -3.91 -2.24
CA GLU A 352 16.87 -4.26 -3.59
C GLU A 352 16.30 -5.68 -3.55
N LEU A 353 14.97 -5.78 -3.46
CA LEU A 353 14.27 -7.05 -3.48
C LEU A 353 13.99 -7.45 -4.93
N LYS A 354 14.86 -8.32 -5.50
CA LYS A 354 14.89 -8.65 -6.93
C LYS A 354 13.81 -9.63 -7.40
N ASP A 355 13.17 -10.33 -6.47
CA ASP A 355 12.10 -11.28 -6.74
C ASP A 355 10.75 -10.75 -6.24
N SER A 356 10.56 -9.43 -6.31
CA SER A 356 9.34 -8.76 -5.91
C SER A 356 8.15 -9.27 -6.70
N ILE A 357 7.03 -9.51 -6.00
CA ILE A 357 5.75 -9.84 -6.64
C ILE A 357 5.05 -8.60 -7.21
N LEU A 358 5.55 -7.39 -6.90
CA LEU A 358 4.98 -6.15 -7.43
C LEU A 358 5.43 -5.88 -8.87
N PRO A 359 4.71 -5.03 -9.62
CA PRO A 359 5.04 -4.72 -11.01
C PRO A 359 6.49 -4.27 -11.18
N GLY A 360 7.14 -4.73 -12.24
CA GLY A 360 8.57 -4.50 -12.48
C GLY A 360 9.49 -5.54 -11.83
N GLY A 361 8.99 -6.37 -10.89
CA GLY A 361 9.73 -7.50 -10.32
C GLY A 361 10.87 -7.14 -9.38
N VAL A 362 11.11 -5.84 -9.11
CA VAL A 362 12.16 -5.35 -8.21
C VAL A 362 11.61 -4.25 -7.33
N LEU A 363 11.70 -4.41 -6.01
CA LEU A 363 11.32 -3.37 -5.06
C LEU A 363 12.55 -2.64 -4.53
N LYS A 364 12.53 -1.31 -4.68
CA LYS A 364 13.48 -0.36 -4.09
C LYS A 364 12.72 0.85 -3.59
N PHE A 365 13.28 1.52 -2.59
CA PHE A 365 12.73 2.77 -2.08
C PHE A 365 13.43 3.99 -2.69
N SER A 366 12.67 5.04 -2.94
CA SER A 366 13.18 6.34 -3.34
C SER A 366 13.90 7.03 -2.17
N LYS A 367 14.49 8.20 -2.42
CA LYS A 367 15.10 9.02 -1.36
C LYS A 367 14.08 9.54 -0.35
N THR A 368 12.83 9.62 -0.74
CA THR A 368 11.70 10.06 0.08
C THR A 368 11.01 8.92 0.83
N GLY A 369 11.37 7.66 0.52
CA GLY A 369 10.97 6.47 1.26
C GLY A 369 9.86 5.64 0.60
N GLU A 370 9.17 6.14 -0.43
CA GLU A 370 8.18 5.35 -1.19
C GLU A 370 8.83 4.53 -2.31
N ALA A 371 8.19 3.44 -2.68
CA ALA A 371 8.55 2.68 -3.86
C ALA A 371 8.15 3.41 -5.14
N MET A 372 8.95 3.25 -6.21
CA MET A 372 8.68 3.83 -7.53
C MET A 372 8.49 2.71 -8.55
N LEU A 373 7.38 2.00 -8.41
CA LEU A 373 7.02 0.85 -9.24
C LEU A 373 6.03 1.28 -10.35
N PRO A 374 6.06 0.63 -11.50
CA PRO A 374 5.05 0.87 -12.52
C PRO A 374 3.67 0.40 -12.05
N PHE A 375 2.63 0.97 -12.65
CA PHE A 375 1.25 0.54 -12.42
C PHE A 375 0.77 -0.37 -13.55
N VAL A 376 -0.29 -1.10 -13.26
CA VAL A 376 -1.00 -1.90 -14.24
C VAL A 376 -2.38 -1.30 -14.49
N VAL A 377 -2.92 -1.49 -15.72
CA VAL A 377 -4.34 -1.23 -15.98
C VAL A 377 -5.02 -2.55 -16.33
N THR A 378 -6.12 -2.79 -15.67
CA THR A 378 -7.00 -3.93 -15.92
C THR A 378 -8.35 -3.47 -16.44
N GLN A 379 -9.06 -4.34 -17.12
CA GLN A 379 -10.43 -4.12 -17.55
C GLN A 379 -11.30 -5.30 -17.17
N ASN A 380 -12.41 -5.04 -16.51
CA ASN A 380 -13.44 -6.04 -16.29
C ASN A 380 -14.03 -6.50 -17.62
N LYS A 381 -14.33 -7.78 -17.73
CA LYS A 381 -14.96 -8.41 -18.89
C LYS A 381 -16.23 -9.11 -18.45
N PRO A 382 -17.16 -9.38 -19.39
CA PRO A 382 -18.34 -10.17 -19.11
C PRO A 382 -18.02 -11.48 -18.40
N GLU A 383 -19.00 -12.04 -17.70
CA GLU A 383 -18.89 -13.26 -16.91
C GLU A 383 -17.88 -13.17 -15.74
N GLY A 384 -17.61 -11.95 -15.24
CA GLY A 384 -16.70 -11.73 -14.12
C GLY A 384 -15.21 -11.96 -14.45
N LYS A 385 -14.86 -12.05 -15.74
CA LYS A 385 -13.47 -12.13 -16.18
C LYS A 385 -12.74 -10.79 -15.98
N LEU A 386 -11.42 -10.84 -15.96
CA LEU A 386 -10.54 -9.68 -15.84
C LEU A 386 -9.40 -9.82 -16.84
N ASP A 387 -9.12 -8.77 -17.60
CA ASP A 387 -7.94 -8.70 -18.44
C ASP A 387 -6.95 -7.65 -17.90
N LEU A 388 -5.67 -7.98 -17.97
CA LEU A 388 -4.58 -7.04 -17.89
C LEU A 388 -4.42 -6.37 -19.27
N VAL A 389 -4.64 -5.07 -19.36
CA VAL A 389 -4.63 -4.34 -20.64
C VAL A 389 -3.48 -3.35 -20.77
N TRP A 390 -2.73 -3.10 -19.69
CA TRP A 390 -1.53 -2.27 -19.65
C TRP A 390 -0.59 -2.74 -18.52
N PRO A 391 0.75 -2.73 -18.73
CA PRO A 391 1.46 -2.31 -19.95
C PRO A 391 1.27 -3.28 -21.11
N LYS A 392 1.54 -2.82 -22.33
CA LYS A 392 1.35 -3.62 -23.56
C LYS A 392 2.11 -4.95 -23.54
N ALA A 393 3.30 -4.97 -22.97
CA ALA A 393 4.17 -6.15 -22.90
C ALA A 393 3.55 -7.29 -22.06
N ASP A 394 2.71 -6.95 -21.09
CA ASP A 394 2.15 -7.89 -20.11
C ASP A 394 0.65 -8.18 -20.35
N ARG A 395 0.08 -7.69 -21.45
CA ARG A 395 -1.36 -7.85 -21.76
C ARG A 395 -1.80 -9.30 -21.80
N THR A 396 -2.98 -9.56 -21.20
CA THR A 396 -3.71 -10.83 -21.32
C THR A 396 -4.89 -10.71 -22.31
N GLY A 397 -5.32 -9.49 -22.61
CA GLY A 397 -6.39 -9.19 -23.56
C GLY A 397 -6.34 -7.77 -24.09
N ASP A 398 -7.02 -7.52 -25.20
CA ASP A 398 -7.15 -6.19 -25.76
C ASP A 398 -8.19 -5.35 -25.03
N PRO A 399 -7.91 -4.05 -24.78
CA PRO A 399 -8.88 -3.16 -24.20
C PRO A 399 -10.08 -2.94 -25.15
N VAL A 400 -11.27 -2.96 -24.58
CA VAL A 400 -12.52 -2.58 -25.28
C VAL A 400 -12.81 -1.12 -24.94
N ALA A 401 -12.64 -0.26 -25.91
CA ALA A 401 -12.97 1.15 -25.86
C ALA A 401 -13.34 1.65 -27.27
N PRO A 402 -14.41 2.47 -27.43
CA PRO A 402 -15.35 2.82 -26.37
C PRO A 402 -16.00 1.59 -25.74
N ILE A 403 -16.41 1.70 -24.47
CA ILE A 403 -17.15 0.62 -23.80
C ILE A 403 -18.53 0.48 -24.45
N PRO A 404 -19.11 -0.73 -24.53
CA PRO A 404 -20.46 -0.93 -25.03
C PRO A 404 -21.50 -0.14 -24.24
N ARG A 405 -22.61 0.23 -24.93
CA ARG A 405 -23.76 0.89 -24.30
C ARG A 405 -24.67 -0.13 -23.63
#